data_a988db9a3b04f277cfbca51fdaa1222a
#
_entry.id   a988db9a3b04f277cfbca51fdaa1222a
#
_cell.length_a   1.000
_cell.length_b   1.000
_cell.length_c   1.000
_cell.angle_alpha   90.00
_cell.angle_beta   90.00
_cell.angle_gamma   90.00
#
_symmetry.space_group_name_H-M   'P 1'
#
loop_
_entity.id
_entity.type
_entity.pdbx_description
1 polymer ?
#
loop_
_entity_poly.entity_id
_entity_poly.type
_entity_poly.pdbx_seq_one_letter_code
_entity_poly.pdbx_strand_id
1 'polypeptide(L)'
;MKQAKQGIYARYIKRILDVFLSGCALVALSPVLLIVAVLVRTKLGSPVIFCQERPGKDEKIFKMYKFRSMTDQRDENGELLPDEVRLTRFGRALRSTSLDELPELWNIFKGDMSIVGPRPQLVRDMVFMTPEQRLRHTVMPGLTGLAQVSGRNAISWEDKLATDLRYIRRITFLGDVKIVLLTVKKVFCREDISAEGMDTAEDLGDYLLRTAQVSEEAYQELQAESKALLLTAGK
;
A
#
# COMPACT_ATOMS: atom_id res chain seq x y z
N MET A 1 14.64 -19.85 -7.23
CA MET A 1 14.93 -19.05 -8.46
C MET A 1 16.09 -18.11 -8.19
N LYS A 2 17.11 -18.01 -9.10
CA LYS A 2 18.17 -16.98 -8.95
C LYS A 2 17.55 -15.59 -9.17
N GLN A 3 17.76 -14.67 -8.21
CA GLN A 3 17.41 -13.25 -8.42
C GLN A 3 18.04 -12.77 -9.75
N ALA A 4 17.19 -12.20 -10.61
CA ALA A 4 17.71 -11.55 -11.82
C ALA A 4 18.66 -10.42 -11.39
N LYS A 5 19.86 -10.35 -11.99
CA LYS A 5 20.82 -9.26 -11.72
C LYS A 5 20.11 -7.93 -12.01
N GLN A 6 19.87 -7.15 -10.98
CA GLN A 6 19.28 -5.82 -11.14
C GLN A 6 20.25 -4.94 -11.96
N GLY A 7 19.71 -4.28 -12.99
CA GLY A 7 20.47 -3.34 -13.80
C GLY A 7 20.93 -2.09 -13.00
N ILE A 8 21.84 -1.31 -13.59
CA ILE A 8 22.39 -0.08 -13.00
C ILE A 8 21.27 0.89 -12.57
N TYR A 9 20.22 1.01 -13.38
CA TYR A 9 19.05 1.84 -13.05
C TYR A 9 18.43 1.41 -11.72
N ALA A 10 18.03 0.15 -11.59
CA ALA A 10 17.32 -0.35 -10.39
C ALA A 10 18.20 -0.28 -9.14
N ARG A 11 19.52 -0.42 -9.30
CA ARG A 11 20.47 -0.48 -8.16
C ARG A 11 20.87 0.89 -7.63
N TYR A 12 21.02 1.89 -8.51
CA TYR A 12 21.57 3.20 -8.14
C TYR A 12 20.70 4.38 -8.55
N ILE A 13 20.31 4.46 -9.82
CA ILE A 13 19.67 5.65 -10.39
C ILE A 13 18.26 5.82 -9.82
N LYS A 14 17.51 4.73 -9.70
CA LYS A 14 16.12 4.74 -9.23
C LYS A 14 15.99 5.41 -7.86
N ARG A 15 16.87 5.08 -6.91
CA ARG A 15 16.82 5.67 -5.56
C ARG A 15 17.11 7.17 -5.57
N ILE A 16 18.07 7.62 -6.39
CA ILE A 16 18.38 9.05 -6.53
C ILE A 16 17.15 9.80 -7.06
N LEU A 17 16.50 9.24 -8.09
CA LEU A 17 15.28 9.82 -8.66
C LEU A 17 14.13 9.82 -7.65
N ASP A 18 13.93 8.74 -6.90
CA ASP A 18 12.90 8.64 -5.86
C ASP A 18 13.06 9.77 -4.82
N VAL A 19 14.27 9.98 -4.30
CA VAL A 19 14.54 11.04 -3.30
C VAL A 19 14.32 12.43 -3.90
N PHE A 20 14.90 12.67 -5.08
CA PHE A 20 14.80 13.98 -5.73
C PHE A 20 13.36 14.34 -6.06
N LEU A 21 12.64 13.43 -6.74
CA LEU A 21 11.26 13.67 -7.17
C LEU A 21 10.30 13.76 -5.99
N SER A 22 10.44 12.91 -4.96
CA SER A 22 9.60 13.00 -3.77
C SER A 22 9.88 14.27 -2.95
N GLY A 23 11.14 14.70 -2.86
CA GLY A 23 11.50 15.97 -2.23
C GLY A 23 10.88 17.17 -2.96
N CYS A 24 11.02 17.24 -4.28
CA CYS A 24 10.37 18.27 -5.10
C CYS A 24 8.84 18.25 -4.95
N ALA A 25 8.22 17.04 -4.96
CA ALA A 25 6.78 16.88 -4.80
C ALA A 25 6.31 17.33 -3.41
N LEU A 26 7.03 17.01 -2.33
CA LEU A 26 6.69 17.47 -0.97
C LEU A 26 6.69 19.00 -0.88
N VAL A 27 7.67 19.67 -1.49
CA VAL A 27 7.72 21.14 -1.51
C VAL A 27 6.58 21.71 -2.36
N ALA A 28 6.40 21.23 -3.58
CA ALA A 28 5.39 21.74 -4.51
C ALA A 28 3.96 21.49 -4.02
N LEU A 29 3.70 20.34 -3.40
CA LEU A 29 2.38 19.98 -2.88
C LEU A 29 2.16 20.38 -1.42
N SER A 30 3.12 21.07 -0.77
CA SER A 30 2.97 21.50 0.62
C SER A 30 1.70 22.31 0.91
N PRO A 31 1.23 23.23 0.04
CA PRO A 31 -0.06 23.92 0.26
C PRO A 31 -1.25 22.96 0.22
N VAL A 32 -1.24 21.97 -0.69
CA VAL A 32 -2.30 20.96 -0.81
C VAL A 32 -2.28 20.07 0.43
N LEU A 33 -1.10 19.62 0.87
CA LEU A 33 -0.93 18.82 2.10
C LEU A 33 -1.51 19.56 3.31
N LEU A 34 -1.23 20.85 3.44
CA LEU A 34 -1.76 21.68 4.53
C LEU A 34 -3.29 21.79 4.48
N ILE A 35 -3.86 22.09 3.31
CA ILE A 35 -5.32 22.18 3.12
C ILE A 35 -5.98 20.86 3.48
N VAL A 36 -5.47 19.73 2.97
CA VAL A 36 -5.99 18.41 3.27
C VAL A 36 -5.88 18.10 4.78
N ALA A 37 -4.76 18.42 5.41
CA ALA A 37 -4.57 18.24 6.85
C ALA A 37 -5.62 19.01 7.67
N VAL A 38 -5.90 20.27 7.31
CA VAL A 38 -6.95 21.09 7.97
C VAL A 38 -8.32 20.47 7.75
N LEU A 39 -8.64 20.05 6.52
CA LEU A 39 -9.93 19.41 6.20
C LEU A 39 -10.10 18.09 6.96
N VAL A 40 -9.07 17.25 7.03
CA VAL A 40 -9.10 16.00 7.83
C VAL A 40 -9.33 16.33 9.30
N ARG A 41 -8.58 17.32 9.85
CA ARG A 41 -8.71 17.71 11.26
C ARG A 41 -10.12 18.20 11.59
N THR A 42 -10.76 18.95 10.71
CA THR A 42 -12.09 19.51 10.92
C THR A 42 -13.23 18.52 10.66
N LYS A 43 -13.07 17.59 9.71
CA LYS A 43 -14.13 16.66 9.28
C LYS A 43 -14.06 15.30 9.98
N LEU A 44 -12.86 14.82 10.32
CA LEU A 44 -12.64 13.48 10.87
C LEU A 44 -11.97 13.51 12.26
N GLY A 45 -11.46 14.67 12.70
CA GLY A 45 -10.85 14.81 14.02
C GLY A 45 -9.35 14.51 14.03
N SER A 46 -8.85 13.99 15.16
CA SER A 46 -7.43 13.70 15.42
C SER A 46 -7.23 12.20 15.66
N PRO A 47 -6.04 11.63 15.29
CA PRO A 47 -4.93 12.24 14.58
C PRO A 47 -5.22 12.47 13.09
N VAL A 48 -4.55 13.46 12.48
CA VAL A 48 -4.69 13.80 11.05
C VAL A 48 -3.98 12.75 10.16
N ILE A 49 -2.83 12.27 10.62
CA ILE A 49 -2.05 11.23 9.94
C ILE A 49 -2.37 9.88 10.57
N PHE A 50 -2.79 8.97 9.74
CA PHE A 50 -2.93 7.55 10.05
C PHE A 50 -1.61 6.85 9.72
N CYS A 51 -1.14 6.02 10.66
CA CYS A 51 0.07 5.23 10.50
C CYS A 51 -0.28 3.76 10.50
N GLN A 52 0.22 3.01 9.52
CA GLN A 52 0.03 1.57 9.44
C GLN A 52 1.35 0.86 9.16
N GLU A 53 1.62 -0.17 9.93
CA GLU A 53 2.80 -1.00 9.75
C GLU A 53 2.66 -1.90 8.54
N ARG A 54 3.69 -1.89 7.69
CA ARG A 54 3.73 -2.61 6.42
C ARG A 54 5.10 -3.26 6.21
N PRO A 55 5.18 -4.42 5.56
CA PRO A 55 6.46 -5.00 5.16
C PRO A 55 7.06 -4.18 4.01
N GLY A 56 8.30 -3.77 4.21
CA GLY A 56 9.12 -3.07 3.23
C GLY A 56 10.10 -4.00 2.53
N LYS A 57 11.21 -3.41 2.06
CA LYS A 57 12.30 -4.18 1.46
C LYS A 57 12.91 -5.14 2.49
N ASP A 58 13.22 -6.37 2.03
CA ASP A 58 13.75 -7.45 2.84
C ASP A 58 12.86 -7.75 4.08
N GLU A 59 11.53 -7.53 3.92
CA GLU A 59 10.48 -7.72 4.92
C GLU A 59 10.62 -6.88 6.19
N LYS A 60 11.48 -5.86 6.17
CA LYS A 60 11.60 -4.92 7.29
C LYS A 60 10.32 -4.12 7.44
N ILE A 61 9.71 -4.22 8.60
CA ILE A 61 8.46 -3.49 8.90
C ILE A 61 8.75 -1.99 9.00
N PHE A 62 7.94 -1.19 8.32
CA PHE A 62 8.00 0.28 8.39
C PHE A 62 6.62 0.88 8.61
N LYS A 63 6.57 2.11 9.12
CA LYS A 63 5.32 2.86 9.30
C LYS A 63 4.99 3.63 8.03
N MET A 64 3.93 3.24 7.36
CA MET A 64 3.37 3.92 6.19
C MET A 64 2.44 5.03 6.66
N TYR A 65 2.59 6.24 6.12
CA TYR A 65 1.83 7.42 6.50
C TYR A 65 0.76 7.75 5.47
N LYS A 66 -0.48 7.91 5.93
CA LYS A 66 -1.61 8.38 5.12
C LYS A 66 -2.39 9.45 5.85
N PHE A 67 -3.16 10.25 5.13
CA PHE A 67 -4.20 11.01 5.78
C PHE A 67 -5.30 10.08 6.27
N ARG A 68 -5.84 10.39 7.46
CA ARG A 68 -7.02 9.69 7.98
C ARG A 68 -8.18 9.89 7.02
N SER A 69 -8.87 8.82 6.66
CA SER A 69 -10.06 8.82 5.80
C SER A 69 -11.31 8.27 6.49
N MET A 70 -11.18 7.74 7.71
CA MET A 70 -12.25 7.15 8.51
C MET A 70 -12.35 7.81 9.89
N THR A 71 -13.51 7.74 10.52
CA THR A 71 -13.73 8.13 11.93
C THR A 71 -13.30 7.01 12.88
N ASP A 72 -13.17 7.31 14.17
CA ASP A 72 -12.93 6.33 15.25
C ASP A 72 -14.22 5.99 16.00
N GLN A 73 -15.34 5.98 15.30
CA GLN A 73 -16.62 5.61 15.90
C GLN A 73 -16.58 4.18 16.41
N ARG A 74 -17.08 4.00 17.64
CA ARG A 74 -17.10 2.72 18.35
C ARG A 74 -18.51 2.36 18.75
N ASP A 75 -18.74 1.08 18.97
CA ASP A 75 -19.97 0.57 19.56
C ASP A 75 -19.99 0.73 21.09
N GLU A 76 -21.05 0.23 21.74
CA GLU A 76 -21.23 0.26 23.19
C GLU A 76 -20.17 -0.54 23.95
N ASN A 77 -19.52 -1.51 23.29
CA ASN A 77 -18.47 -2.35 23.85
C ASN A 77 -17.06 -1.73 23.68
N GLY A 78 -16.96 -0.58 23.01
CA GLY A 78 -15.71 0.08 22.71
C GLY A 78 -14.99 -0.46 21.48
N GLU A 79 -15.59 -1.38 20.71
CA GLU A 79 -15.06 -1.90 19.46
C GLU A 79 -15.33 -0.91 18.31
N LEU A 80 -14.41 -0.89 17.34
CA LEU A 80 -14.59 -0.02 16.16
C LEU A 80 -15.77 -0.49 15.33
N LEU A 81 -16.64 0.46 14.95
CA LEU A 81 -17.74 0.17 14.01
C LEU A 81 -17.20 -0.32 12.67
N PRO A 82 -17.99 -1.04 11.87
CA PRO A 82 -17.62 -1.48 10.53
C PRO A 82 -17.12 -0.32 9.64
N ASP A 83 -16.19 -0.63 8.73
CA ASP A 83 -15.56 0.36 7.86
C ASP A 83 -16.55 1.18 7.04
N GLU A 84 -17.66 0.57 6.61
CA GLU A 84 -18.77 1.20 5.86
C GLU A 84 -19.38 2.38 6.64
N VAL A 85 -19.52 2.23 7.96
CA VAL A 85 -20.06 3.28 8.85
C VAL A 85 -19.02 4.36 9.11
N ARG A 86 -17.77 3.97 9.33
CA ARG A 86 -16.65 4.87 9.65
C ARG A 86 -16.18 5.68 8.45
N LEU A 87 -16.35 5.15 7.22
CA LEU A 87 -15.94 5.80 5.98
C LEU A 87 -16.97 6.83 5.54
N THR A 88 -16.75 8.08 5.92
CA THR A 88 -17.63 9.21 5.60
C THR A 88 -17.61 9.56 4.11
N ARG A 89 -18.58 10.40 3.65
CA ARG A 89 -18.58 10.94 2.28
C ARG A 89 -17.29 11.70 1.97
N PHE A 90 -16.75 12.44 2.94
CA PHE A 90 -15.46 13.13 2.81
C PHE A 90 -14.31 12.12 2.67
N GLY A 91 -14.28 11.09 3.48
CA GLY A 91 -13.27 10.02 3.42
C GLY A 91 -13.28 9.29 2.07
N ARG A 92 -14.47 8.99 1.54
CA ARG A 92 -14.62 8.41 0.19
C ARG A 92 -14.06 9.34 -0.89
N ALA A 93 -14.39 10.64 -0.84
CA ALA A 93 -13.85 11.62 -1.77
C ALA A 93 -12.32 11.73 -1.69
N LEU A 94 -11.76 11.67 -0.47
CA LEU A 94 -10.32 11.71 -0.24
C LEU A 94 -9.62 10.48 -0.87
N ARG A 95 -10.16 9.27 -0.65
CA ARG A 95 -9.65 8.03 -1.26
C ARG A 95 -9.79 8.01 -2.78
N SER A 96 -10.93 8.49 -3.30
CA SER A 96 -11.19 8.49 -4.76
C SER A 96 -10.24 9.40 -5.53
N THR A 97 -9.67 10.40 -4.88
CA THR A 97 -8.66 11.30 -5.45
C THR A 97 -7.22 10.88 -5.13
N SER A 98 -7.04 9.81 -4.34
CA SER A 98 -5.73 9.36 -3.81
C SER A 98 -4.97 10.45 -3.02
N LEU A 99 -5.65 11.50 -2.58
CA LEU A 99 -5.04 12.56 -1.76
C LEU A 99 -4.65 12.05 -0.37
N ASP A 100 -5.32 11.00 0.11
CA ASP A 100 -4.99 10.33 1.36
C ASP A 100 -3.60 9.69 1.34
N GLU A 101 -3.06 9.35 0.17
CA GLU A 101 -1.75 8.71 -0.01
C GLU A 101 -0.59 9.73 -0.15
N LEU A 102 -0.86 11.03 -0.24
CA LEU A 102 0.19 12.06 -0.37
C LEU A 102 1.26 12.02 0.74
N PRO A 103 0.95 11.72 2.01
CA PRO A 103 1.98 11.58 3.04
C PRO A 103 2.98 10.44 2.79
N GLU A 104 2.66 9.45 1.93
CA GLU A 104 3.62 8.41 1.53
C GLU A 104 4.83 8.97 0.78
N LEU A 105 4.75 10.18 0.22
CA LEU A 105 5.91 10.89 -0.33
C LEU A 105 7.03 11.06 0.71
N TRP A 106 6.68 11.20 1.98
CA TRP A 106 7.65 11.24 3.08
C TRP A 106 8.33 9.87 3.28
N ASN A 107 7.58 8.76 3.15
CA ASN A 107 8.17 7.42 3.19
C ASN A 107 9.14 7.20 2.02
N ILE A 108 8.81 7.72 0.82
CA ILE A 108 9.70 7.64 -0.33
C ILE A 108 10.97 8.46 -0.09
N PHE A 109 10.81 9.70 0.37
CA PHE A 109 11.94 10.59 0.66
C PHE A 109 12.89 10.00 1.71
N LYS A 110 12.32 9.47 2.80
CA LYS A 110 13.06 8.83 3.89
C LYS A 110 13.76 7.52 3.47
N GLY A 111 13.19 6.76 2.56
CA GLY A 111 13.77 5.52 2.04
C GLY A 111 13.06 4.25 2.44
N ASP A 112 11.86 4.32 2.95
CA ASP A 112 11.04 3.14 3.22
C ASP A 112 10.35 2.63 1.95
N MET A 113 10.08 3.55 1.01
CA MET A 113 9.34 3.30 -0.23
C MET A 113 10.06 3.87 -1.45
N SER A 114 9.56 3.51 -2.63
CA SER A 114 9.90 4.04 -3.95
C SER A 114 8.65 4.62 -4.61
N ILE A 115 8.81 5.46 -5.63
CA ILE A 115 7.67 5.92 -6.45
C ILE A 115 7.00 4.73 -7.12
N VAL A 116 7.78 3.84 -7.73
CA VAL A 116 7.28 2.64 -8.43
C VAL A 116 7.82 1.38 -7.79
N GLY A 117 6.93 0.45 -7.45
CA GLY A 117 7.27 -0.83 -6.84
C GLY A 117 6.03 -1.67 -6.54
N PRO A 118 6.16 -2.89 -6.04
CA PRO A 118 5.05 -3.66 -5.50
C PRO A 118 4.36 -2.88 -4.37
N ARG A 119 3.02 -2.79 -4.40
CA ARG A 119 2.29 -2.10 -3.31
C ARG A 119 2.52 -2.81 -1.97
N PRO A 120 2.88 -2.09 -0.88
CA PRO A 120 3.06 -2.72 0.43
C PRO A 120 1.73 -3.27 0.94
N GLN A 121 1.61 -4.60 1.05
CA GLN A 121 0.44 -5.28 1.61
C GLN A 121 0.51 -5.26 3.14
N LEU A 122 -0.49 -5.81 3.83
CA LEU A 122 -0.48 -5.93 5.28
C LEU A 122 0.55 -6.98 5.75
N VAL A 123 1.04 -6.84 6.97
CA VAL A 123 1.89 -7.88 7.59
C VAL A 123 1.11 -9.19 7.69
N ARG A 124 -0.19 -9.12 7.96
CA ARG A 124 -1.08 -10.28 7.99
C ARG A 124 -1.30 -10.94 6.62
N ASP A 125 -1.08 -10.24 5.51
CA ASP A 125 -1.08 -10.86 4.18
C ASP A 125 0.27 -11.54 3.88
N MET A 126 1.37 -10.92 4.34
CA MET A 126 2.72 -11.40 4.07
C MET A 126 2.95 -12.83 4.59
N VAL A 127 2.45 -13.15 5.77
CA VAL A 127 2.63 -14.47 6.40
C VAL A 127 1.97 -15.60 5.60
N PHE A 128 0.93 -15.31 4.82
CA PHE A 128 0.26 -16.26 3.94
C PHE A 128 0.92 -16.41 2.56
N MET A 129 1.90 -15.55 2.23
CA MET A 129 2.57 -15.63 0.93
C MET A 129 3.57 -16.79 0.90
N THR A 130 3.57 -17.51 -0.22
CA THR A 130 4.60 -18.53 -0.48
C THR A 130 6.00 -17.93 -0.56
N PRO A 131 7.08 -18.72 -0.38
CA PRO A 131 8.44 -18.21 -0.53
C PRO A 131 8.71 -17.53 -1.88
N GLU A 132 8.08 -18.00 -2.96
CA GLU A 132 8.18 -17.36 -4.28
C GLU A 132 7.48 -16.00 -4.30
N GLN A 133 6.28 -15.90 -3.75
CA GLN A 133 5.52 -14.65 -3.67
C GLN A 133 6.21 -13.62 -2.78
N ARG A 134 6.88 -14.05 -1.71
CA ARG A 134 7.67 -13.19 -0.80
C ARG A 134 8.87 -12.54 -1.50
N LEU A 135 9.34 -13.04 -2.65
CA LEU A 135 10.36 -12.37 -3.46
C LEU A 135 9.97 -10.94 -3.88
N ARG A 136 8.70 -10.59 -3.85
CA ARG A 136 8.23 -9.21 -4.06
C ARG A 136 8.84 -8.21 -3.08
N HIS A 137 9.24 -8.66 -1.91
CA HIS A 137 9.88 -7.82 -0.88
C HIS A 137 11.40 -7.65 -1.09
N THR A 138 11.99 -8.23 -2.12
CA THR A 138 13.43 -8.02 -2.43
C THR A 138 13.74 -6.63 -2.98
N VAL A 139 12.71 -5.85 -3.29
CA VAL A 139 12.79 -4.44 -3.73
C VAL A 139 11.99 -3.53 -2.81
N MET A 140 12.19 -2.22 -2.92
CA MET A 140 11.38 -1.23 -2.20
C MET A 140 9.92 -1.33 -2.64
N PRO A 141 8.95 -1.30 -1.70
CA PRO A 141 7.55 -1.15 -2.05
C PRO A 141 7.29 0.20 -2.70
N GLY A 142 6.27 0.28 -3.57
CA GLY A 142 5.96 1.48 -4.34
C GLY A 142 4.67 2.17 -3.91
N LEU A 143 4.64 3.50 -4.10
CA LEU A 143 3.40 4.31 -4.07
C LEU A 143 2.47 3.85 -5.19
N THR A 144 3.03 3.61 -6.37
CA THR A 144 2.35 2.95 -7.48
C THR A 144 3.15 1.74 -7.97
N GLY A 145 2.53 0.88 -8.79
CA GLY A 145 3.17 -0.33 -9.27
C GLY A 145 2.43 -0.98 -10.43
N LEU A 146 3.08 -1.98 -11.03
CA LEU A 146 2.54 -2.66 -12.20
C LEU A 146 1.18 -3.31 -11.93
N ALA A 147 0.99 -3.96 -10.79
CA ALA A 147 -0.29 -4.55 -10.40
C ALA A 147 -1.39 -3.49 -10.26
N GLN A 148 -1.08 -2.33 -9.65
CA GLN A 148 -2.04 -1.24 -9.47
C GLN A 148 -2.52 -0.65 -10.80
N VAL A 149 -1.66 -0.54 -11.82
CA VAL A 149 -2.06 -0.04 -13.13
C VAL A 149 -2.66 -1.12 -14.04
N SER A 150 -2.51 -2.41 -13.69
CA SER A 150 -3.04 -3.52 -14.49
C SER A 150 -4.50 -3.89 -14.17
N GLY A 151 -5.06 -3.43 -13.05
CA GLY A 151 -6.46 -3.74 -12.69
C GLY A 151 -6.83 -3.44 -11.24
N ARG A 152 -5.92 -2.85 -10.42
CA ARG A 152 -6.17 -2.49 -9.01
C ARG A 152 -6.89 -3.60 -8.21
N ASN A 153 -8.13 -3.33 -7.80
CA ASN A 153 -8.95 -4.25 -6.98
C ASN A 153 -9.73 -5.28 -7.81
N ALA A 154 -9.73 -5.16 -9.15
CA ALA A 154 -10.46 -6.06 -10.04
C ALA A 154 -9.68 -7.33 -10.42
N ILE A 155 -8.41 -7.45 -10.02
CA ILE A 155 -7.57 -8.63 -10.29
C ILE A 155 -7.48 -9.53 -9.04
N SER A 156 -7.39 -10.84 -9.27
CA SER A 156 -7.24 -11.82 -8.19
C SER A 156 -5.95 -11.61 -7.37
N TRP A 157 -5.87 -12.22 -6.20
CA TRP A 157 -4.64 -12.19 -5.40
C TRP A 157 -3.47 -12.85 -6.16
N GLU A 158 -3.72 -13.95 -6.86
CA GLU A 158 -2.72 -14.65 -7.67
C GLU A 158 -2.16 -13.74 -8.77
N ASP A 159 -3.04 -13.07 -9.54
CA ASP A 159 -2.64 -12.17 -10.62
C ASP A 159 -1.89 -10.95 -10.09
N LYS A 160 -2.32 -10.42 -8.93
CA LYS A 160 -1.64 -9.32 -8.25
C LYS A 160 -0.21 -9.69 -7.90
N LEU A 161 -0.02 -10.82 -7.21
CA LEU A 161 1.30 -11.30 -6.79
C LEU A 161 2.16 -11.70 -7.99
N ALA A 162 1.60 -12.40 -9.00
CA ALA A 162 2.31 -12.74 -10.23
C ALA A 162 2.77 -11.49 -11.00
N THR A 163 1.95 -10.42 -11.01
CA THR A 163 2.30 -9.14 -11.65
C THR A 163 3.41 -8.43 -10.91
N ASP A 164 3.42 -8.45 -9.57
CA ASP A 164 4.52 -7.94 -8.76
C ASP A 164 5.82 -8.69 -9.04
N LEU A 165 5.77 -10.03 -9.11
CA LEU A 165 6.93 -10.85 -9.47
C LEU A 165 7.42 -10.55 -10.89
N ARG A 166 6.53 -10.29 -11.84
CA ARG A 166 6.91 -9.86 -13.20
C ARG A 166 7.63 -8.53 -13.19
N TYR A 167 7.19 -7.56 -12.39
CA TYR A 167 7.84 -6.27 -12.25
C TYR A 167 9.27 -6.41 -11.70
N ILE A 168 9.46 -7.16 -10.61
CA ILE A 168 10.78 -7.28 -9.95
C ILE A 168 11.80 -8.02 -10.81
N ARG A 169 11.36 -8.87 -11.76
CA ARG A 169 12.25 -9.57 -12.70
C ARG A 169 12.93 -8.61 -13.68
N ARG A 170 12.31 -7.47 -14.03
CA ARG A 170 12.86 -6.51 -14.99
C ARG A 170 12.43 -5.07 -14.66
N ILE A 171 13.16 -4.46 -13.76
CA ILE A 171 12.99 -3.05 -13.41
C ILE A 171 13.78 -2.19 -14.39
N THR A 172 13.11 -1.30 -15.12
CA THR A 172 13.72 -0.40 -16.10
C THR A 172 13.16 1.01 -15.98
N PHE A 173 13.96 2.02 -16.34
CA PHE A 173 13.53 3.43 -16.32
C PHE A 173 12.25 3.66 -17.15
N LEU A 174 12.23 3.17 -18.40
CA LEU A 174 11.05 3.33 -19.26
C LEU A 174 9.82 2.57 -18.73
N GLY A 175 10.05 1.42 -18.07
CA GLY A 175 8.97 0.69 -17.39
C GLY A 175 8.35 1.50 -16.26
N ASP A 176 9.19 2.10 -15.41
CA ASP A 176 8.73 2.95 -14.31
C ASP A 176 8.01 4.21 -14.82
N VAL A 177 8.55 4.88 -15.84
CA VAL A 177 7.89 6.02 -16.47
C VAL A 177 6.51 5.63 -17.02
N LYS A 178 6.42 4.49 -17.72
CA LYS A 178 5.13 4.00 -18.23
C LYS A 178 4.12 3.75 -17.10
N ILE A 179 4.56 3.15 -16.00
CA ILE A 179 3.68 2.91 -14.82
C ILE A 179 3.21 4.24 -14.24
N VAL A 180 4.08 5.22 -14.07
CA VAL A 180 3.70 6.57 -13.58
C VAL A 180 2.68 7.22 -14.50
N LEU A 181 2.89 7.23 -15.82
CA LEU A 181 1.94 7.79 -16.78
C LEU A 181 0.57 7.10 -16.74
N LEU A 182 0.56 5.77 -16.64
CA LEU A 182 -0.69 5.00 -16.48
C LEU A 182 -1.39 5.32 -15.15
N THR A 183 -0.63 5.52 -14.07
CA THR A 183 -1.18 5.91 -12.76
C THR A 183 -1.87 7.27 -12.87
N VAL A 184 -1.19 8.26 -13.45
CA VAL A 184 -1.75 9.60 -13.67
C VAL A 184 -3.05 9.51 -14.49
N LYS A 185 -3.04 8.75 -15.60
CA LYS A 185 -4.25 8.52 -16.40
C LYS A 185 -5.39 7.95 -15.57
N LYS A 186 -5.15 6.88 -14.78
CA LYS A 186 -6.18 6.22 -13.96
C LYS A 186 -6.74 7.12 -12.85
N VAL A 187 -5.90 7.94 -12.23
CA VAL A 187 -6.35 8.93 -11.23
C VAL A 187 -7.28 9.96 -11.87
N PHE A 188 -6.94 10.48 -13.07
CA PHE A 188 -7.79 11.42 -13.78
C PHE A 188 -9.10 10.81 -14.30
N CYS A 189 -9.06 9.57 -14.79
CA CYS A 189 -10.26 8.88 -15.29
C CYS A 189 -11.14 8.31 -14.16
N ARG A 190 -10.67 8.33 -12.90
CA ARG A 190 -11.34 7.71 -11.74
C ARG A 190 -11.71 6.24 -11.97
N GLU A 191 -10.88 5.51 -12.73
CA GLU A 191 -11.09 4.11 -13.03
C GLU A 191 -10.74 3.21 -11.82
N ASP A 192 -11.52 2.15 -11.62
CA ASP A 192 -11.25 1.04 -10.66
C ASP A 192 -11.06 1.46 -9.18
N ILE A 193 -11.80 2.47 -8.70
CA ILE A 193 -11.63 3.01 -7.34
C ILE A 193 -12.22 2.08 -6.27
N SER A 194 -13.28 1.34 -6.59
CA SER A 194 -13.93 0.37 -5.69
C SER A 194 -14.37 -0.85 -6.48
N ALA A 195 -14.19 -2.06 -5.92
CA ALA A 195 -14.99 -3.20 -6.32
C ALA A 195 -16.44 -2.92 -5.88
N GLU A 196 -17.42 -3.20 -6.75
CA GLU A 196 -18.83 -3.04 -6.39
C GLU A 196 -19.14 -3.79 -5.09
N GLY A 197 -19.58 -3.06 -4.06
CA GLY A 197 -20.02 -3.62 -2.79
C GLY A 197 -18.96 -3.86 -1.71
N MET A 198 -17.69 -3.48 -1.91
CA MET A 198 -16.65 -3.59 -0.87
C MET A 198 -15.90 -2.26 -0.69
N ASP A 199 -16.02 -1.65 0.47
CA ASP A 199 -15.24 -0.46 0.85
C ASP A 199 -13.76 -0.80 1.18
N THR A 200 -13.46 -2.08 1.42
CA THR A 200 -12.10 -2.60 1.70
C THR A 200 -11.90 -3.94 0.96
N ALA A 201 -10.76 -4.11 0.30
CA ALA A 201 -10.43 -5.37 -0.37
C ALA A 201 -10.26 -6.49 0.66
N GLU A 202 -10.73 -7.71 0.33
CA GLU A 202 -10.52 -8.91 1.15
C GLU A 202 -9.03 -9.18 1.35
N ASP A 203 -8.62 -9.53 2.56
CA ASP A 203 -7.23 -9.88 2.86
C ASP A 203 -6.85 -11.24 2.27
N LEU A 204 -5.54 -11.45 2.04
CA LEU A 204 -5.06 -12.71 1.46
C LEU A 204 -5.39 -13.92 2.33
N GLY A 205 -5.26 -13.80 3.65
CA GLY A 205 -5.58 -14.88 4.58
C GLY A 205 -7.04 -15.30 4.49
N ASP A 206 -7.95 -14.33 4.53
CA ASP A 206 -9.40 -14.54 4.44
C ASP A 206 -9.79 -15.15 3.08
N TYR A 207 -9.17 -14.65 2.00
CA TYR A 207 -9.33 -15.20 0.66
C TYR A 207 -8.92 -16.68 0.58
N LEU A 208 -7.74 -17.04 1.12
CA LEU A 208 -7.24 -18.41 1.12
C LEU A 208 -8.08 -19.34 1.98
N LEU A 209 -8.58 -18.87 3.14
CA LEU A 209 -9.48 -19.63 4.00
C LEU A 209 -10.81 -19.90 3.30
N ARG A 210 -11.43 -18.85 2.74
CA ARG A 210 -12.71 -18.94 1.99
C ARG A 210 -12.63 -19.87 0.78
N THR A 211 -11.47 -19.90 0.11
CA THR A 211 -11.24 -20.77 -1.06
C THR A 211 -10.68 -22.15 -0.69
N ALA A 212 -10.66 -22.49 0.60
CA ALA A 212 -10.16 -23.76 1.15
C ALA A 212 -8.71 -24.11 0.72
N GLN A 213 -7.87 -23.06 0.53
CA GLN A 213 -6.45 -23.22 0.22
C GLN A 213 -5.59 -23.28 1.50
N VAL A 214 -6.15 -22.90 2.64
CA VAL A 214 -5.54 -23.00 3.97
C VAL A 214 -6.56 -23.57 4.95
N SER A 215 -6.11 -24.40 5.92
CA SER A 215 -6.99 -24.88 6.97
C SER A 215 -7.21 -23.83 8.05
N GLU A 216 -8.27 -23.97 8.86
CA GLU A 216 -8.55 -23.05 9.97
C GLU A 216 -7.41 -23.02 10.99
N GLU A 217 -6.80 -24.17 11.31
CA GLU A 217 -5.67 -24.23 12.24
C GLU A 217 -4.46 -23.46 11.71
N ALA A 218 -4.09 -23.67 10.43
CA ALA A 218 -2.98 -22.96 9.79
C ALA A 218 -3.27 -21.47 9.67
N TYR A 219 -4.53 -21.08 9.42
CA TYR A 219 -4.94 -19.68 9.39
C TYR A 219 -4.69 -19.00 10.75
N GLN A 220 -5.13 -19.63 11.86
CA GLN A 220 -4.95 -19.08 13.20
C GLN A 220 -3.46 -18.99 13.59
N GLU A 221 -2.66 -19.99 13.24
CA GLU A 221 -1.22 -20.00 13.49
C GLU A 221 -0.51 -18.84 12.76
N LEU A 222 -0.78 -18.64 11.46
CA LEU A 222 -0.21 -17.56 10.68
C LEU A 222 -0.68 -16.19 11.15
N GLN A 223 -1.94 -16.04 11.57
CA GLN A 223 -2.43 -14.81 12.19
C GLN A 223 -1.69 -14.49 13.51
N ALA A 224 -1.38 -15.50 14.31
CA ALA A 224 -0.59 -15.32 15.53
C ALA A 224 0.86 -14.89 15.19
N GLU A 225 1.48 -15.48 14.16
CA GLU A 225 2.79 -15.07 13.65
C GLU A 225 2.80 -13.59 13.24
N SER A 226 1.79 -13.17 12.48
CA SER A 226 1.63 -11.77 12.07
C SER A 226 1.61 -10.81 13.26
N LYS A 227 0.84 -11.13 14.30
CA LYS A 227 0.78 -10.33 15.53
C LYS A 227 2.13 -10.26 16.23
N ALA A 228 2.86 -11.38 16.29
CA ALA A 228 4.19 -11.43 16.90
C ALA A 228 5.19 -10.55 16.13
N LEU A 229 5.16 -10.56 14.79
CA LEU A 229 6.01 -9.70 13.96
C LEU A 229 5.75 -8.21 14.23
N LEU A 230 4.49 -7.81 14.35
CA LEU A 230 4.12 -6.41 14.67
C LEU A 230 4.60 -6.00 16.05
N LEU A 231 4.51 -6.86 17.06
CA LEU A 231 5.00 -6.59 18.42
C LEU A 231 6.53 -6.41 18.47
N THR A 232 7.27 -7.11 17.63
CA THR A 232 8.73 -6.98 17.55
C THR A 232 9.19 -5.75 16.78
N ALA A 233 8.43 -5.33 15.79
CA ALA A 233 8.73 -4.15 14.96
C ALA A 233 8.47 -2.82 15.69
N GLY A 234 7.61 -2.80 16.69
CA GLY A 234 7.25 -1.61 17.49
C GLY A 234 8.27 -1.23 18.58
N LYS A 235 9.30 -2.06 18.77
CA LYS A 235 10.40 -1.80 19.71
C LYS A 235 11.60 -1.19 19.00
#